data_090abdffbb75bed1efc5a1feece98402
#
_entry.id   090abdffbb75bed1efc5a1feece98402
#
_cell.length_a   1.000
_cell.length_b   1.000
_cell.length_c   1.000
_cell.angle_alpha   90.00
_cell.angle_beta   90.00
_cell.angle_gamma   90.00
#
_symmetry.space_group_name_H-M   'P 1'
#
loop_
_entity.id
_entity.type
_entity.pdbx_description
1 polymer ?
#
loop_
_entity_poly.entity_id
_entity_poly.type
_entity_poly.pdbx_seq_one_letter_code
_entity_poly.pdbx_strand_id
1 'polypeptide(L)'
;MTRWILSALLLCSATAALAAPDVAGNWIVQDGSAVIAIETCGRNMCGKIAKVLIRKPNYPQTDIRNPDPAMRRRPLIGLRILSEFAPASDRWDNGRIYDPESGKSYRSVLKINADGSLKVSGCVFFICRSQRWTRAP
;
A
#
# COMPACT_ATOMS: atom_id res chain seq x y z
N MET A 1 25.28 -20.01 -61.07
CA MET A 1 24.21 -19.14 -60.55
C MET A 1 24.03 -19.46 -59.08
N THR A 2 24.69 -18.72 -58.22
CA THR A 2 24.71 -18.99 -56.76
C THR A 2 23.76 -18.00 -56.07
N ARG A 3 22.61 -18.52 -55.57
CA ARG A 3 21.65 -17.69 -54.82
C ARG A 3 22.08 -17.65 -53.35
N TRP A 4 22.50 -16.50 -52.87
CA TRP A 4 22.76 -16.23 -51.48
C TRP A 4 21.41 -15.86 -50.79
N ILE A 5 20.98 -16.70 -49.86
CA ILE A 5 19.83 -16.41 -49.00
C ILE A 5 20.38 -15.73 -47.75
N LEU A 6 20.15 -14.42 -47.64
CA LEU A 6 20.39 -13.68 -46.39
C LEU A 6 19.25 -13.99 -45.40
N SER A 7 19.53 -14.81 -44.42
CA SER A 7 18.63 -14.98 -43.28
C SER A 7 18.81 -13.79 -42.32
N ALA A 8 17.86 -12.90 -42.31
CA ALA A 8 17.80 -11.82 -41.31
C ALA A 8 17.30 -12.40 -39.98
N LEU A 9 18.20 -12.52 -38.99
CA LEU A 9 17.81 -12.80 -37.61
C LEU A 9 17.17 -11.56 -37.03
N LEU A 10 15.87 -11.61 -36.81
CA LEU A 10 15.17 -10.63 -35.97
C LEU A 10 15.54 -10.91 -34.50
N LEU A 11 16.41 -10.09 -33.92
CA LEU A 11 16.60 -10.06 -32.48
C LEU A 11 15.37 -9.38 -31.86
N CYS A 12 14.49 -10.18 -31.30
CA CYS A 12 13.38 -9.70 -30.47
C CYS A 12 13.95 -9.30 -29.10
N SER A 13 14.24 -8.02 -28.90
CA SER A 13 14.66 -7.48 -27.61
C SER A 13 13.44 -7.49 -26.69
N ALA A 14 13.33 -8.49 -25.84
CA ALA A 14 12.36 -8.51 -24.75
C ALA A 14 12.75 -7.44 -23.72
N THR A 15 12.08 -6.29 -23.75
CA THR A 15 12.17 -5.30 -22.68
C THR A 15 11.48 -5.91 -21.46
N ALA A 16 12.27 -6.30 -20.45
CA ALA A 16 11.73 -6.70 -19.16
C ALA A 16 11.05 -5.48 -18.54
N ALA A 17 9.72 -5.48 -18.46
CA ALA A 17 8.98 -4.49 -17.72
C ALA A 17 9.36 -4.65 -16.23
N LEU A 18 9.87 -3.57 -15.59
CA LEU A 18 10.16 -3.56 -14.17
C LEU A 18 8.83 -3.72 -13.42
N ALA A 19 8.69 -4.82 -12.66
CA ALA A 19 7.54 -5.05 -11.82
C ALA A 19 7.54 -4.06 -10.64
N ALA A 20 6.35 -3.63 -10.17
CA ALA A 20 6.21 -2.86 -8.95
C ALA A 20 6.80 -3.64 -7.76
N PRO A 21 7.40 -2.96 -6.76
CA PRO A 21 8.03 -3.61 -5.62
C PRO A 21 7.02 -4.44 -4.81
N ASP A 22 7.49 -5.53 -4.20
CA ASP A 22 6.66 -6.36 -3.34
C ASP A 22 6.43 -5.67 -1.99
N VAL A 23 5.22 -5.18 -1.79
CA VAL A 23 4.77 -4.56 -0.54
C VAL A 23 3.84 -5.48 0.28
N ALA A 24 3.55 -6.68 -0.23
CA ALA A 24 2.72 -7.65 0.50
C ALA A 24 3.38 -8.07 1.81
N GLY A 25 2.56 -8.35 2.82
CA GLY A 25 3.01 -8.80 4.13
C GLY A 25 2.53 -7.91 5.27
N ASN A 26 3.09 -8.14 6.44
CA ASN A 26 2.72 -7.45 7.67
C ASN A 26 3.70 -6.32 7.99
N TRP A 27 3.16 -5.16 8.28
CA TRP A 27 3.92 -3.95 8.54
C TRP A 27 3.52 -3.31 9.86
N ILE A 28 4.51 -2.96 10.68
CA ILE A 28 4.29 -2.19 11.91
C ILE A 28 4.28 -0.70 11.52
N VAL A 29 3.23 0.01 11.89
CA VAL A 29 3.12 1.45 11.66
C VAL A 29 4.18 2.22 12.44
N GLN A 30 4.46 3.46 12.03
CA GLN A 30 5.59 4.25 12.53
C GLN A 30 5.64 4.40 14.06
N ASP A 31 4.49 4.57 14.71
CA ASP A 31 4.41 4.71 16.18
C ASP A 31 4.37 3.37 16.93
N GLY A 32 4.45 2.24 16.22
CA GLY A 32 4.43 0.91 16.81
C GLY A 32 3.06 0.43 17.28
N SER A 33 1.99 1.18 17.02
CA SER A 33 0.67 0.93 17.62
C SER A 33 -0.11 -0.20 16.98
N ALA A 34 0.18 -0.54 15.74
CA ALA A 34 -0.60 -1.53 14.97
C ALA A 34 0.25 -2.27 13.93
N VAL A 35 -0.26 -3.43 13.54
CA VAL A 35 0.23 -4.17 12.36
C VAL A 35 -0.81 -4.07 11.26
N ILE A 36 -0.36 -3.70 10.08
CA ILE A 36 -1.16 -3.63 8.86
C ILE A 36 -0.76 -4.79 7.95
N ALA A 37 -1.73 -5.62 7.59
CA ALA A 37 -1.54 -6.67 6.59
C ALA A 37 -1.87 -6.12 5.20
N ILE A 38 -0.86 -6.08 4.34
CA ILE A 38 -0.99 -5.66 2.93
C ILE A 38 -1.04 -6.91 2.06
N GLU A 39 -2.00 -6.95 1.14
CA GLU A 39 -2.24 -8.07 0.25
C GLU A 39 -2.70 -7.60 -1.13
N THR A 40 -2.64 -8.49 -2.10
CA THR A 40 -3.21 -8.24 -3.43
C THR A 40 -4.73 -8.22 -3.39
N CYS A 41 -5.33 -7.23 -4.02
CA CYS A 41 -6.77 -7.09 -4.23
C CYS A 41 -7.02 -6.94 -5.74
N GLY A 42 -7.12 -8.06 -6.44
CA GLY A 42 -7.10 -8.05 -7.91
C GLY A 42 -5.72 -7.61 -8.42
N ARG A 43 -5.69 -6.59 -9.26
CA ARG A 43 -4.43 -5.99 -9.78
C ARG A 43 -3.83 -4.96 -8.83
N ASN A 44 -4.57 -4.56 -7.82
CA ASN A 44 -4.19 -3.52 -6.87
C ASN A 44 -3.73 -4.13 -5.54
N MET A 45 -3.16 -3.28 -4.69
CA MET A 45 -2.87 -3.63 -3.31
C MET A 45 -3.90 -3.00 -2.39
N CYS A 46 -4.23 -3.71 -1.33
CA CYS A 46 -5.04 -3.21 -0.21
C CYS A 46 -4.42 -3.65 1.12
N GLY A 47 -4.87 -3.05 2.20
CA GLY A 47 -4.36 -3.38 3.53
C GLY A 47 -5.40 -3.17 4.62
N LYS A 48 -5.32 -4.01 5.65
CA LYS A 48 -6.22 -3.97 6.80
C LYS A 48 -5.45 -3.97 8.10
N ILE A 49 -6.05 -3.44 9.14
CA ILE A 49 -5.53 -3.55 10.50
C ILE A 49 -5.59 -5.02 10.92
N ALA A 50 -4.43 -5.66 11.05
CA ALA A 50 -4.34 -7.06 11.47
C ALA A 50 -4.28 -7.20 12.98
N LYS A 51 -3.56 -6.29 13.65
CA LYS A 51 -3.37 -6.28 15.12
C LYS A 51 -3.27 -4.86 15.63
N VAL A 52 -3.74 -4.65 16.86
CA VAL A 52 -3.46 -3.48 17.67
C VAL A 52 -2.44 -3.88 18.72
N LEU A 53 -1.26 -3.26 18.70
CA LEU A 53 -0.15 -3.60 19.60
C LEU A 53 -0.12 -2.72 20.86
N ILE A 54 -0.51 -1.45 20.71
CA ILE A 54 -0.59 -0.50 21.82
C ILE A 54 -2.02 -0.02 21.94
N ARG A 55 -2.65 -0.35 23.07
CA ARG A 55 -3.98 0.19 23.40
C ARG A 55 -3.79 1.49 24.19
N LYS A 56 -4.09 2.60 23.54
CA LYS A 56 -4.11 3.90 24.22
C LYS A 56 -5.38 3.99 25.08
N PRO A 57 -5.31 4.56 26.31
CA PRO A 57 -6.52 4.85 27.09
C PRO A 57 -7.49 5.70 26.24
N ASN A 58 -8.77 5.38 26.27
CA ASN A 58 -9.82 6.06 25.50
C ASN A 58 -9.71 5.88 23.95
N TYR A 59 -8.90 4.95 23.47
CA TYR A 59 -8.86 4.65 22.04
C TYR A 59 -10.06 3.75 21.68
N PRO A 60 -10.89 4.15 20.71
CA PRO A 60 -12.04 3.36 20.32
C PRO A 60 -11.60 2.03 19.70
N GLN A 61 -12.37 0.98 19.93
CA GLN A 61 -12.15 -0.33 19.31
C GLN A 61 -12.93 -0.52 18.01
N THR A 62 -13.76 0.46 17.68
CA THR A 62 -14.60 0.50 16.48
C THR A 62 -14.34 1.77 15.68
N ASP A 63 -14.81 1.79 14.47
CA ASP A 63 -14.65 2.90 13.53
C ASP A 63 -15.62 4.06 13.84
N ILE A 64 -15.65 4.47 15.12
CA ILE A 64 -16.65 5.41 15.66
C ILE A 64 -16.62 6.79 15.00
N ARG A 65 -15.48 7.18 14.40
CA ARG A 65 -15.30 8.46 13.72
C ARG A 65 -15.56 8.41 12.23
N ASN A 66 -16.04 7.26 11.73
CA ASN A 66 -16.41 7.16 10.33
C ASN A 66 -17.49 8.20 10.00
N PRO A 67 -17.35 8.96 8.90
CA PRO A 67 -18.37 9.91 8.46
C PRO A 67 -19.71 9.24 8.14
N ASP A 68 -19.70 7.97 7.72
CA ASP A 68 -20.91 7.16 7.53
C ASP A 68 -21.34 6.52 8.87
N PRO A 69 -22.46 6.91 9.46
CA PRO A 69 -22.93 6.33 10.73
C PRO A 69 -23.13 4.81 10.68
N ALA A 70 -23.49 4.25 9.52
CA ALA A 70 -23.68 2.81 9.34
C ALA A 70 -22.38 2.00 9.53
N MET A 71 -21.22 2.65 9.36
CA MET A 71 -19.90 2.03 9.47
C MET A 71 -19.27 2.14 10.85
N ARG A 72 -19.80 2.94 11.76
CA ARG A 72 -19.19 3.27 13.05
C ARG A 72 -19.09 2.10 14.03
N ARG A 73 -19.87 1.05 13.82
CA ARG A 73 -19.83 -0.16 14.66
C ARG A 73 -18.82 -1.21 14.20
N ARG A 74 -18.18 -1.02 13.04
CA ARG A 74 -17.19 -1.96 12.54
C ARG A 74 -15.99 -2.00 13.49
N PRO A 75 -15.48 -3.22 13.82
CA PRO A 75 -14.23 -3.33 14.57
C PRO A 75 -13.07 -2.70 13.79
N LEU A 76 -12.11 -2.11 14.50
CA LEU A 76 -10.86 -1.64 13.89
C LEU A 76 -10.00 -2.81 13.39
N ILE A 77 -9.94 -3.92 14.15
CA ILE A 77 -9.25 -5.15 13.67
C ILE A 77 -10.04 -5.70 12.48
N GLY A 78 -9.36 -5.90 11.37
CA GLY A 78 -9.94 -6.30 10.09
C GLY A 78 -10.42 -5.14 9.22
N LEU A 79 -10.40 -3.91 9.72
CA LEU A 79 -10.80 -2.73 8.95
C LEU A 79 -9.80 -2.47 7.82
N ARG A 80 -10.31 -2.36 6.58
CA ARG A 80 -9.50 -1.96 5.44
C ARG A 80 -9.19 -0.47 5.53
N ILE A 81 -7.90 -0.15 5.64
CA ILE A 81 -7.41 1.24 5.70
C ILE A 81 -6.60 1.64 4.47
N LEU A 82 -6.09 0.68 3.72
CA LEU A 82 -5.38 0.89 2.45
C LEU A 82 -6.18 0.29 1.31
N SER A 83 -6.39 1.05 0.22
CA SER A 83 -7.17 0.59 -0.93
C SER A 83 -6.69 1.20 -2.23
N GLU A 84 -6.99 0.55 -3.35
CA GLU A 84 -6.88 1.07 -4.71
C GLU A 84 -5.45 1.39 -5.18
N PHE A 85 -4.41 0.87 -4.53
CA PHE A 85 -3.04 1.11 -4.96
C PHE A 85 -2.75 0.36 -6.27
N ALA A 86 -2.52 1.11 -7.33
CA ALA A 86 -2.19 0.58 -8.65
C ALA A 86 -0.67 0.45 -8.82
N PRO A 87 -0.18 -0.58 -9.54
CA PRO A 87 1.24 -0.76 -9.76
C PRO A 87 1.81 0.34 -10.67
N ALA A 88 2.94 0.90 -10.27
CA ALA A 88 3.81 1.75 -11.06
C ALA A 88 5.21 1.12 -11.11
N SER A 89 6.16 1.68 -11.87
CA SER A 89 7.46 1.03 -12.08
C SER A 89 8.27 0.83 -10.79
N ASP A 90 8.22 1.79 -9.86
CA ASP A 90 9.04 1.80 -8.63
C ASP A 90 8.20 1.95 -7.34
N ARG A 91 6.87 1.95 -7.46
CA ARG A 91 5.95 2.19 -6.36
C ARG A 91 4.54 1.69 -6.66
N TRP A 92 3.68 1.80 -5.66
CA TRP A 92 2.24 1.64 -5.78
C TRP A 92 1.57 3.01 -5.61
N ASP A 93 0.81 3.45 -6.61
CA ASP A 93 0.29 4.81 -6.73
C ASP A 93 -1.25 4.83 -6.78
N ASN A 94 -1.81 6.04 -6.76
CA ASN A 94 -3.25 6.29 -6.83
C ASN A 94 -4.08 5.60 -5.75
N GLY A 95 -3.43 5.23 -4.65
CA GLY A 95 -4.11 4.59 -3.53
C GLY A 95 -4.81 5.59 -2.61
N ARG A 96 -5.54 5.03 -1.66
CA ARG A 96 -6.18 5.75 -0.57
C ARG A 96 -5.81 5.14 0.76
N ILE A 97 -5.56 6.02 1.73
CA ILE A 97 -5.39 5.63 3.13
C ILE A 97 -6.51 6.26 3.96
N TYR A 98 -7.17 5.42 4.75
CA TYR A 98 -8.19 5.84 5.71
C TYR A 98 -7.58 5.90 7.10
N ASP A 99 -7.77 7.02 7.79
CA ASP A 99 -7.34 7.21 9.17
C ASP A 99 -8.56 7.10 10.11
N PRO A 100 -8.71 5.99 10.85
CA PRO A 100 -9.82 5.82 11.77
C PRO A 100 -9.76 6.75 13.00
N GLU A 101 -8.60 7.33 13.32
CA GLU A 101 -8.48 8.30 14.40
C GLU A 101 -9.18 9.62 14.07
N SER A 102 -9.16 10.02 12.82
CA SER A 102 -9.80 11.26 12.33
C SER A 102 -11.08 11.02 11.53
N GLY A 103 -11.30 9.80 11.03
CA GLY A 103 -12.38 9.48 10.10
C GLY A 103 -12.16 10.04 8.69
N LYS A 104 -10.93 10.40 8.33
CA LYS A 104 -10.58 11.01 7.06
C LYS A 104 -9.82 10.06 6.16
N SER A 105 -10.00 10.22 4.85
CA SER A 105 -9.24 9.50 3.82
C SER A 105 -8.36 10.45 3.04
N TYR A 106 -7.20 9.95 2.62
CA TYR A 106 -6.21 10.71 1.87
C TYR A 106 -5.78 9.92 0.65
N ARG A 107 -5.35 10.60 -0.40
CA ARG A 107 -4.60 9.98 -1.49
C ARG A 107 -3.27 9.47 -0.94
N SER A 108 -2.83 8.31 -1.39
CA SER A 108 -1.66 7.65 -0.80
C SER A 108 -0.79 6.99 -1.86
N VAL A 109 0.49 6.86 -1.53
CA VAL A 109 1.52 6.16 -2.31
C VAL A 109 2.30 5.26 -1.38
N LEU A 110 2.61 4.04 -1.83
CA LEU A 110 3.49 3.10 -1.13
C LEU A 110 4.80 2.95 -1.91
N LYS A 111 5.92 3.06 -1.23
CA LYS A 111 7.25 2.88 -1.81
C LYS A 111 8.17 2.15 -0.84
N ILE A 112 8.94 1.17 -1.33
CA ILE A 112 9.99 0.53 -0.53
C ILE A 112 11.21 1.44 -0.48
N ASN A 113 11.68 1.74 0.72
CA ASN A 113 12.92 2.47 0.94
C ASN A 113 14.14 1.55 0.72
N ALA A 114 15.32 2.14 0.57
CA ALA A 114 16.57 1.41 0.36
C ALA A 114 16.88 0.41 1.49
N ASP A 115 16.43 0.68 2.73
CA ASP A 115 16.61 -0.19 3.89
C ASP A 115 15.54 -1.28 4.05
N GLY A 116 14.62 -1.40 3.10
CA GLY A 116 13.53 -2.38 3.12
C GLY A 116 12.29 -1.96 3.91
N SER A 117 12.30 -0.79 4.56
CA SER A 117 11.11 -0.22 5.18
C SER A 117 10.13 0.29 4.13
N LEU A 118 8.86 0.45 4.51
CA LEU A 118 7.80 0.95 3.64
C LEU A 118 7.53 2.42 3.93
N LYS A 119 7.67 3.25 2.92
CA LYS A 119 7.21 4.64 2.95
C LYS A 119 5.74 4.67 2.58
N VAL A 120 4.90 5.15 3.49
CA VAL A 120 3.46 5.32 3.30
C VAL A 120 3.16 6.81 3.32
N SER A 121 2.73 7.36 2.21
CA SER A 121 2.43 8.79 2.09
C SER A 121 0.93 9.02 2.13
N GLY A 122 0.50 10.08 2.82
CA GLY A 122 -0.85 10.62 2.77
C GLY A 122 -0.81 12.05 2.25
N CYS A 123 -1.61 12.35 1.23
CA CYS A 123 -1.55 13.62 0.52
C CYS A 123 -2.88 14.35 0.55
N VAL A 124 -2.82 15.66 0.81
CA VAL A 124 -3.91 16.62 0.60
C VAL A 124 -3.47 17.56 -0.51
N PHE A 125 -4.15 17.52 -1.64
CA PHE A 125 -3.70 18.18 -2.89
C PHE A 125 -2.27 17.73 -3.23
N PHE A 126 -1.30 18.65 -3.29
CA PHE A 126 0.11 18.36 -3.58
C PHE A 126 1.01 18.34 -2.32
N ILE A 127 0.44 18.48 -1.12
CA ILE A 127 1.16 18.38 0.15
C ILE A 127 1.03 16.97 0.68
N CYS A 128 2.17 16.26 0.78
CA CYS A 128 2.21 14.89 1.27
C CYS A 128 3.00 14.82 2.59
N ARG A 129 2.49 14.03 3.53
CA ARG A 129 3.22 13.59 4.72
C ARG A 129 3.45 12.10 4.63
N SER A 130 4.62 11.64 5.04
CA SER A 130 5.01 10.26 4.97
C SER A 130 5.25 9.66 6.34
N GLN A 131 4.90 8.39 6.47
CA GLN A 131 5.29 7.54 7.58
C GLN A 131 6.25 6.47 7.09
N ARG A 132 7.08 5.98 8.00
CA ARG A 132 7.95 4.84 7.78
C ARG A 132 7.43 3.65 8.56
N TRP A 133 7.02 2.62 7.84
CA TRP A 133 6.57 1.36 8.43
C TRP A 133 7.66 0.31 8.31
N THR A 134 7.80 -0.54 9.31
CA THR A 134 8.80 -1.61 9.32
C THR A 134 8.13 -2.97 9.19
N ARG A 135 8.83 -3.94 8.59
CA ARG A 135 8.27 -5.29 8.50
C ARG A 135 8.09 -5.88 9.89
N ALA A 136 6.90 -6.46 10.11
CA ALA A 136 6.65 -7.23 11.32
C ALA A 136 7.43 -8.56 11.24
N PRO A 137 7.99 -9.02 12.38
CA PRO A 137 8.68 -10.30 12.45
C PRO A 137 7.76 -11.49 12.20
#